data_d36d18fd5b3a6c132c249b00aeb2c67a
#
_entry.id   d36d18fd5b3a6c132c249b00aeb2c67a
#
_cell.length_a   1.000
_cell.length_b   1.000
_cell.length_c   1.000
_cell.angle_alpha   90.00
_cell.angle_beta   90.00
_cell.angle_gamma   90.00
#
_symmetry.space_group_name_H-M   'P 1'
#
loop_
_entity.id
_entity.type
_entity.pdbx_description
1 polymer ?
#
loop_
_entity_poly.entity_id
_entity_poly.type
_entity_poly.pdbx_seq_one_letter_code
_entity_poly.pdbx_strand_id
1 'polypeptide(L)'
;MSQQKANYFLAARFAPKKLDKMIFSMSIDPHWLKLSNKFWYTYETSEGKQWNIVDPVKGEKRAMFNRDKIAAELTKIIKDPFDGQHLPIDSLKFIKDENWIQFEVKSTIEINKDAVVKKDAKPEKIKKTFYFEYNLLTEQLNELVGFKKPKRKPSWANISPDEKIVVFGRNYNLFYMDKENFNKAILNDEDSTIVEHAITKDGIQNYSWHSESAYGGGGETNVDIEKNKNKRKPVYGLWSENSKHLAITKVDNRKVKDLWVLNSIAEPRPTLETYKYWMPGEKEAPMDHLMIVDMAAFSY
;
A
#
# COMPACT_ATOMS: atom_id res chain seq x y z
N MET A 1 0.44 52.01 7.39
CA MET A 1 0.73 50.68 7.94
C MET A 1 2.08 50.22 7.39
N SER A 2 3.08 50.03 8.25
CA SER A 2 4.41 49.57 7.85
C SER A 2 4.28 48.07 7.44
N GLN A 3 4.49 47.76 6.17
CA GLN A 3 4.65 46.38 5.73
C GLN A 3 5.89 45.79 6.42
N GLN A 4 5.69 44.86 7.34
CA GLN A 4 6.82 44.06 7.87
C GLN A 4 7.44 43.30 6.70
N LYS A 5 8.72 43.52 6.44
CA LYS A 5 9.48 42.76 5.44
C LYS A 5 9.43 41.29 5.80
N ALA A 6 9.08 40.43 4.84
CA ALA A 6 9.09 39.00 5.01
C ALA A 6 10.48 38.51 5.49
N ASN A 7 10.50 37.78 6.58
CA ASN A 7 11.74 37.22 7.14
C ASN A 7 11.99 35.82 6.60
N TYR A 8 12.53 35.75 5.39
CA TYR A 8 12.86 34.47 4.73
C TYR A 8 13.92 33.64 5.50
N PHE A 9 14.79 34.31 6.27
CA PHE A 9 15.78 33.62 7.09
C PHE A 9 15.12 32.86 8.25
N LEU A 10 14.12 33.44 8.87
CA LEU A 10 13.32 32.77 9.88
C LEU A 10 12.46 31.66 9.28
N ALA A 11 11.82 31.92 8.14
CA ALA A 11 11.02 30.91 7.42
C ALA A 11 11.87 29.69 7.00
N ALA A 12 13.12 29.90 6.59
CA ALA A 12 14.01 28.80 6.23
C ALA A 12 14.36 27.85 7.39
N ARG A 13 14.15 28.27 8.67
CA ARG A 13 14.29 27.38 9.84
C ARG A 13 13.20 26.32 9.90
N PHE A 14 12.05 26.59 9.27
CA PHE A 14 10.89 25.69 9.22
C PHE A 14 10.75 25.00 7.84
N ALA A 15 11.80 24.99 7.04
CA ALA A 15 11.82 24.23 5.80
C ALA A 15 11.60 22.72 6.09
N PRO A 16 10.87 21.97 5.24
CA PRO A 16 10.53 20.56 5.46
C PRO A 16 11.73 19.71 5.91
N LYS A 17 12.87 19.81 5.22
CA LYS A 17 14.12 19.10 5.59
C LYS A 17 14.64 19.39 7.00
N LYS A 18 14.24 20.50 7.62
CA LYS A 18 14.62 20.83 8.99
C LYS A 18 13.55 20.39 9.98
N LEU A 19 12.28 20.51 9.59
CA LEU A 19 11.14 20.02 10.39
C LEU A 19 11.22 18.51 10.59
N ASP A 20 11.55 17.75 9.55
CA ASP A 20 11.74 16.29 9.62
C ASP A 20 12.79 15.84 10.66
N LYS A 21 13.70 16.74 11.05
CA LYS A 21 14.70 16.49 12.11
C LYS A 21 14.25 16.93 13.50
N MET A 22 13.12 17.62 13.61
CA MET A 22 12.62 18.22 14.86
C MET A 22 11.28 17.58 15.29
N ILE A 23 10.53 17.04 14.33
CA ILE A 23 9.21 16.44 14.56
C ILE A 23 9.35 14.94 14.34
N PHE A 24 9.11 14.20 15.39
CA PHE A 24 9.10 12.74 15.40
C PHE A 24 7.65 12.23 15.36
N SER A 25 7.41 10.99 15.77
CA SER A 25 6.06 10.42 15.80
C SER A 25 5.11 11.26 16.65
N MET A 26 4.02 11.75 16.04
CA MET A 26 2.97 12.53 16.71
C MET A 26 1.75 11.66 17.06
N SER A 27 1.67 10.46 16.51
CA SER A 27 0.62 9.47 16.74
C SER A 27 1.22 8.08 16.78
N ILE A 28 0.46 7.12 17.28
CA ILE A 28 0.79 5.71 17.23
C ILE A 28 -0.15 5.00 16.26
N ASP A 29 0.36 3.99 15.57
CA ASP A 29 -0.40 3.07 14.73
C ASP A 29 -0.36 1.67 15.40
N PRO A 30 -1.42 1.26 16.11
CA PRO A 30 -1.42 0.01 16.84
C PRO A 30 -1.67 -1.19 15.93
N HIS A 31 -0.75 -2.13 15.94
CA HIS A 31 -0.86 -3.41 15.25
C HIS A 31 -1.29 -4.50 16.23
N TRP A 32 -2.56 -4.88 16.21
CA TRP A 32 -3.12 -5.89 17.09
C TRP A 32 -2.59 -7.28 16.75
N LEU A 33 -2.26 -8.05 17.78
CA LEU A 33 -1.87 -9.45 17.66
C LEU A 33 -3.12 -10.32 17.44
N LYS A 34 -2.94 -11.47 16.77
CA LYS A 34 -4.07 -12.31 16.36
C LYS A 34 -4.54 -13.28 17.45
N LEU A 35 -3.63 -13.71 18.32
CA LEU A 35 -3.87 -14.75 19.33
C LEU A 35 -4.05 -14.17 20.73
N SER A 36 -3.78 -12.90 20.92
CA SER A 36 -3.89 -12.22 22.21
C SER A 36 -4.49 -10.83 22.06
N ASN A 37 -4.93 -10.26 23.20
CA ASN A 37 -5.42 -8.87 23.24
C ASN A 37 -4.31 -7.84 23.31
N LYS A 38 -3.11 -8.18 22.87
CA LYS A 38 -1.95 -7.30 22.86
C LYS A 38 -1.83 -6.59 21.53
N PHE A 39 -1.17 -5.44 21.53
CA PHE A 39 -0.77 -4.77 20.30
C PHE A 39 0.67 -4.28 20.42
N TRP A 40 1.28 -4.01 19.30
CA TRP A 40 2.57 -3.37 19.22
C TRP A 40 2.50 -2.13 18.33
N TYR A 41 3.46 -1.24 18.51
CA TYR A 41 3.60 -0.05 17.70
C TYR A 41 5.05 0.40 17.67
N THR A 42 5.38 1.20 16.66
CA THR A 42 6.65 1.93 16.61
C THR A 42 6.44 3.38 16.99
N TYR A 43 7.44 3.95 17.66
CA TYR A 43 7.44 5.35 18.01
C TYR A 43 8.85 5.89 17.84
N GLU A 44 9.00 6.99 17.12
CA GLU A 44 10.28 7.64 16.88
C GLU A 44 10.42 8.88 17.76
N THR A 45 11.60 9.04 18.37
CA THR A 45 12.00 10.17 19.22
C THR A 45 13.38 10.65 18.79
N SER A 46 13.90 11.68 19.43
CA SER A 46 15.30 12.09 19.28
C SER A 46 16.32 10.99 19.60
N GLU A 47 15.90 9.97 20.34
CA GLU A 47 16.70 8.78 20.70
C GLU A 47 16.50 7.61 19.72
N GLY A 48 15.91 7.89 18.56
CA GLY A 48 15.65 6.94 17.51
C GLY A 48 14.33 6.19 17.64
N LYS A 49 14.15 5.22 16.77
CA LYS A 49 12.95 4.41 16.64
C LYS A 49 12.87 3.36 17.76
N GLN A 50 11.71 3.27 18.38
CA GLN A 50 11.39 2.32 19.44
C GLN A 50 10.26 1.40 19.02
N TRP A 51 10.36 0.13 19.38
CA TRP A 51 9.32 -0.88 19.19
C TRP A 51 8.76 -1.25 20.56
N ASN A 52 7.48 -1.03 20.76
CA ASN A 52 6.81 -1.28 22.03
C ASN A 52 5.72 -2.33 21.85
N ILE A 53 5.54 -3.17 22.86
CA ILE A 53 4.41 -4.09 23.00
C ILE A 53 3.60 -3.69 24.24
N VAL A 54 2.27 -3.71 24.08
CA VAL A 54 1.31 -3.29 25.12
C VAL A 54 0.34 -4.43 25.38
N ASP A 55 0.12 -4.70 26.65
CA ASP A 55 -0.96 -5.57 27.15
C ASP A 55 -2.01 -4.65 27.83
N PRO A 56 -3.09 -4.28 27.14
CA PRO A 56 -4.08 -3.37 27.70
C PRO A 56 -4.90 -3.99 28.84
N VAL A 57 -4.98 -5.32 28.91
CA VAL A 57 -5.69 -6.03 29.98
C VAL A 57 -4.91 -5.90 31.30
N LYS A 58 -3.59 -5.96 31.23
CA LYS A 58 -2.72 -5.80 32.39
C LYS A 58 -2.28 -4.36 32.64
N GLY A 59 -2.53 -3.45 31.68
CA GLY A 59 -2.02 -2.08 31.73
C GLY A 59 -0.50 -2.00 31.61
N GLU A 60 0.15 -2.96 30.96
CA GLU A 60 1.60 -3.07 30.85
C GLU A 60 2.09 -2.61 29.47
N LYS A 61 3.15 -1.81 29.47
CA LYS A 61 3.91 -1.41 28.29
C LYS A 61 5.38 -1.76 28.49
N ARG A 62 6.00 -2.39 27.50
CA ARG A 62 7.43 -2.69 27.52
C ARG A 62 8.07 -2.56 26.15
N ALA A 63 9.38 -2.37 26.10
CA ALA A 63 10.14 -2.53 24.89
C ALA A 63 9.96 -3.96 24.32
N MET A 64 9.81 -4.08 23.02
CA MET A 64 9.62 -5.38 22.36
C MET A 64 10.90 -6.23 22.46
N PHE A 65 12.05 -5.60 22.34
CA PHE A 65 13.39 -6.22 22.38
C PHE A 65 14.45 -5.20 22.82
N ASN A 66 15.63 -5.71 23.16
CA ASN A 66 16.80 -4.89 23.42
C ASN A 66 17.44 -4.48 22.08
N ARG A 67 17.40 -3.18 21.76
CA ARG A 67 17.88 -2.62 20.50
C ARG A 67 19.38 -2.79 20.32
N ASP A 68 20.18 -2.55 21.40
CA ASP A 68 21.64 -2.62 21.33
C ASP A 68 22.11 -4.06 21.12
N LYS A 69 21.43 -5.02 21.74
CA LYS A 69 21.72 -6.44 21.54
C LYS A 69 21.46 -6.86 20.10
N ILE A 70 20.30 -6.49 19.53
CA ILE A 70 20.00 -6.77 18.12
C ILE A 70 21.00 -6.09 17.19
N ALA A 71 21.37 -4.82 17.44
CA ALA A 71 22.36 -4.10 16.65
C ALA A 71 23.72 -4.83 16.63
N ALA A 72 24.17 -5.29 17.80
CA ALA A 72 25.42 -6.03 17.91
C ALA A 72 25.38 -7.39 17.15
N GLU A 73 24.27 -8.12 17.20
CA GLU A 73 24.11 -9.38 16.48
C GLU A 73 24.02 -9.16 14.97
N LEU A 74 23.25 -8.16 14.53
CA LEU A 74 23.16 -7.78 13.10
C LEU A 74 24.54 -7.41 12.55
N THR A 75 25.33 -6.61 13.31
CA THR A 75 26.69 -6.24 12.93
C THR A 75 27.58 -7.45 12.74
N LYS A 76 27.49 -8.46 13.61
CA LYS A 76 28.25 -9.71 13.50
C LYS A 76 27.88 -10.52 12.27
N ILE A 77 26.58 -10.60 11.93
CA ILE A 77 26.05 -11.43 10.84
C ILE A 77 26.28 -10.72 9.49
N ILE A 78 25.85 -9.49 9.38
CA ILE A 78 25.83 -8.75 8.11
C ILE A 78 27.23 -8.20 7.76
N LYS A 79 28.11 -7.98 8.78
CA LYS A 79 29.42 -7.32 8.64
C LYS A 79 29.29 -5.85 8.21
N ASP A 80 28.21 -5.20 8.66
CA ASP A 80 27.90 -3.80 8.44
C ASP A 80 27.62 -3.16 9.82
N PRO A 81 28.14 -1.98 10.15
CA PRO A 81 27.96 -1.39 11.48
C PRO A 81 26.52 -0.93 11.69
N PHE A 82 25.88 -1.42 12.74
CA PHE A 82 24.58 -1.00 13.21
C PHE A 82 24.64 -0.51 14.64
N ASP A 83 23.83 0.49 14.95
CA ASP A 83 23.61 0.98 16.31
C ASP A 83 22.15 0.80 16.74
N GLY A 84 21.92 0.75 18.05
CA GLY A 84 20.57 0.49 18.60
C GLY A 84 19.61 1.68 18.41
N GLN A 85 20.13 2.89 18.16
CA GLN A 85 19.33 4.09 17.96
C GLN A 85 18.74 4.15 16.55
N HIS A 86 19.51 3.71 15.54
CA HIS A 86 19.17 3.79 14.11
C HIS A 86 19.02 2.42 13.45
N LEU A 87 18.44 1.45 14.16
CA LEU A 87 18.20 0.11 13.61
C LEU A 87 17.30 0.18 12.35
N PRO A 88 17.80 -0.28 11.19
CA PRO A 88 17.06 -0.23 9.92
C PRO A 88 16.10 -1.44 9.77
N ILE A 89 15.35 -1.74 10.83
CA ILE A 89 14.34 -2.81 10.83
C ILE A 89 13.13 -2.34 10.05
N ASP A 90 12.72 -3.12 9.06
CA ASP A 90 11.57 -2.86 8.20
C ASP A 90 10.70 -4.13 8.07
N SER A 91 9.44 -3.96 7.62
CA SER A 91 8.49 -5.07 7.38
C SER A 91 8.34 -6.06 8.55
N LEU A 92 8.41 -5.54 9.81
CA LEU A 92 8.28 -6.36 11.01
C LEU A 92 6.88 -6.96 11.09
N LYS A 93 6.81 -8.26 11.36
CA LYS A 93 5.57 -9.00 11.60
C LYS A 93 5.78 -10.08 12.66
N PHE A 94 4.73 -10.37 13.42
CA PHE A 94 4.70 -11.51 14.34
C PHE A 94 4.43 -12.80 13.59
N ILE A 95 5.12 -13.86 14.01
CA ILE A 95 5.01 -15.24 13.48
C ILE A 95 5.04 -16.21 14.66
N LYS A 96 4.67 -17.48 14.43
CA LYS A 96 4.83 -18.59 15.38
C LYS A 96 4.39 -18.23 16.81
N ASP A 97 3.14 -18.37 17.13
CA ASP A 97 2.57 -18.19 18.49
C ASP A 97 2.86 -16.84 19.15
N GLU A 98 3.08 -15.80 18.35
CA GLU A 98 3.39 -14.42 18.80
C GLU A 98 4.66 -14.30 19.68
N ASN A 99 5.49 -15.34 19.73
CA ASN A 99 6.78 -15.31 20.41
C ASN A 99 7.95 -15.04 19.48
N TRP A 100 7.69 -15.02 18.17
CA TRP A 100 8.69 -14.75 17.15
C TRP A 100 8.28 -13.55 16.30
N ILE A 101 9.26 -12.75 15.94
CA ILE A 101 9.10 -11.70 14.95
C ILE A 101 9.96 -12.01 13.73
N GLN A 102 9.47 -11.68 12.54
CA GLN A 102 10.22 -11.69 11.29
C GLN A 102 10.36 -10.27 10.78
N PHE A 103 11.54 -9.90 10.32
CA PHE A 103 11.80 -8.57 9.79
C PHE A 103 12.90 -8.58 8.73
N GLU A 104 13.03 -7.47 8.01
CA GLU A 104 14.10 -7.26 7.03
C GLU A 104 15.01 -6.12 7.46
N VAL A 105 16.28 -6.24 7.05
CA VAL A 105 17.31 -5.23 7.28
C VAL A 105 18.01 -4.93 5.97
N LYS A 106 18.05 -3.66 5.58
CA LYS A 106 18.81 -3.18 4.43
C LYS A 106 20.22 -2.82 4.88
N SER A 107 21.21 -3.46 4.29
CA SER A 107 22.63 -3.16 4.54
C SER A 107 23.12 -2.05 3.61
N THR A 108 24.34 -1.56 3.88
CA THR A 108 25.05 -0.66 2.96
C THR A 108 25.70 -1.41 1.79
N ILE A 109 25.76 -2.75 1.84
CA ILE A 109 26.33 -3.61 0.81
C ILE A 109 25.48 -3.53 -0.46
N GLU A 110 26.11 -3.11 -1.56
CA GLU A 110 25.48 -3.04 -2.87
C GLU A 110 25.62 -4.37 -3.62
N ILE A 111 24.55 -4.83 -4.24
CA ILE A 111 24.51 -5.96 -5.15
C ILE A 111 23.90 -5.55 -6.48
N ASN A 112 24.25 -6.25 -7.55
CA ASN A 112 23.57 -6.06 -8.82
C ASN A 112 22.14 -6.60 -8.70
N LYS A 113 21.16 -5.81 -9.14
CA LYS A 113 19.77 -6.27 -9.24
C LYS A 113 19.71 -7.38 -10.29
N ASP A 114 19.12 -8.52 -9.94
CA ASP A 114 18.84 -9.57 -10.92
C ASP A 114 17.91 -9.00 -12.00
N ALA A 115 18.49 -8.46 -13.05
CA ALA A 115 17.76 -7.87 -14.14
C ALA A 115 17.36 -8.98 -15.13
N VAL A 116 16.10 -9.02 -15.49
CA VAL A 116 15.69 -9.49 -16.85
C VAL A 116 16.43 -8.57 -17.81
N VAL A 117 17.49 -9.11 -18.42
CA VAL A 117 18.47 -8.37 -19.22
C VAL A 117 17.77 -7.75 -20.44
N LYS A 118 17.44 -6.47 -20.35
CA LYS A 118 17.35 -5.66 -21.57
C LYS A 118 18.80 -5.44 -22.06
N LYS A 119 19.08 -5.83 -23.28
CA LYS A 119 20.41 -6.00 -23.90
C LYS A 119 21.39 -4.83 -23.78
N ASP A 120 20.97 -3.64 -23.32
CA ASP A 120 21.77 -2.41 -23.26
C ASP A 120 21.64 -1.59 -21.98
N ALA A 121 21.08 -2.15 -20.89
CA ALA A 121 20.94 -1.43 -19.62
C ALA A 121 22.13 -1.72 -18.71
N LYS A 122 22.76 -0.67 -18.17
CA LYS A 122 23.76 -0.81 -17.10
C LYS A 122 23.07 -1.50 -15.89
N PRO A 123 23.75 -2.47 -15.22
CA PRO A 123 23.19 -3.13 -14.05
C PRO A 123 22.87 -2.11 -12.97
N GLU A 124 21.62 -2.08 -12.54
CA GLU A 124 21.18 -1.24 -11.43
C GLU A 124 21.70 -1.85 -10.13
N LYS A 125 22.44 -1.06 -9.36
CA LYS A 125 22.91 -1.46 -8.03
C LYS A 125 21.81 -1.23 -7.00
N ILE A 126 21.54 -2.23 -6.19
CA ILE A 126 20.59 -2.18 -5.08
C ILE A 126 21.27 -2.59 -3.78
N LYS A 127 20.83 -2.02 -2.68
CA LYS A 127 21.28 -2.43 -1.34
C LYS A 127 20.80 -3.84 -1.02
N LYS A 128 21.69 -4.72 -0.56
CA LYS A 128 21.35 -6.07 -0.16
C LYS A 128 20.41 -6.05 1.03
N THR A 129 19.31 -6.79 0.95
CA THR A 129 18.35 -6.96 2.04
C THR A 129 18.55 -8.33 2.67
N PHE A 130 18.64 -8.37 3.98
CA PHE A 130 18.72 -9.57 4.79
C PHE A 130 17.40 -9.79 5.52
N TYR A 131 17.05 -11.03 5.78
CA TYR A 131 15.81 -11.42 6.45
C TYR A 131 16.15 -12.18 7.72
N PHE A 132 15.43 -11.86 8.80
CA PHE A 132 15.68 -12.43 10.12
C PHE A 132 14.41 -12.90 10.79
N GLU A 133 14.57 -13.91 11.65
CA GLU A 133 13.62 -14.27 12.70
C GLU A 133 14.28 -14.01 14.06
N TYR A 134 13.51 -13.45 14.99
CA TYR A 134 13.96 -13.19 16.36
C TYR A 134 12.95 -13.74 17.35
N ASN A 135 13.43 -14.49 18.32
CA ASN A 135 12.60 -15.02 19.41
C ASN A 135 12.56 -14.02 20.56
N LEU A 136 11.37 -13.55 20.91
CA LEU A 136 11.17 -12.54 21.96
C LEU A 136 11.40 -13.06 23.39
N LEU A 137 11.39 -14.40 23.59
CA LEU A 137 11.60 -15.03 24.89
C LEU A 137 13.07 -15.41 25.11
N THR A 138 13.68 -16.03 24.11
CA THR A 138 15.09 -16.49 24.21
C THR A 138 16.07 -15.46 23.71
N GLU A 139 15.59 -14.39 23.09
CA GLU A 139 16.39 -13.33 22.48
C GLU A 139 17.37 -13.83 21.39
N GLN A 140 17.03 -14.93 20.73
CA GLN A 140 17.83 -15.53 19.67
C GLN A 140 17.48 -14.92 18.32
N LEU A 141 18.50 -14.44 17.60
CA LEU A 141 18.40 -13.92 16.22
C LEU A 141 18.92 -14.97 15.23
N ASN A 142 18.12 -15.28 14.21
CA ASN A 142 18.47 -16.21 13.15
C ASN A 142 18.33 -15.53 11.78
N GLU A 143 19.36 -15.61 10.94
CA GLU A 143 19.26 -15.20 9.55
C GLU A 143 18.48 -16.22 8.73
N LEU A 144 17.54 -15.76 7.93
CA LEU A 144 16.81 -16.58 6.97
C LEU A 144 17.54 -16.58 5.62
N VAL A 145 18.61 -17.37 5.54
CA VAL A 145 19.43 -17.49 4.33
C VAL A 145 18.59 -18.04 3.17
N GLY A 146 18.62 -17.35 2.02
CA GLY A 146 17.86 -17.74 0.83
C GLY A 146 16.36 -17.47 0.89
N PHE A 147 15.87 -16.78 1.93
CA PHE A 147 14.47 -16.38 2.00
C PHE A 147 14.11 -15.46 0.85
N LYS A 148 13.04 -15.80 0.14
CA LYS A 148 12.45 -14.97 -0.90
C LYS A 148 11.18 -14.34 -0.35
N LYS A 149 11.18 -13.02 -0.21
CA LYS A 149 9.98 -12.29 0.18
C LYS A 149 8.86 -12.59 -0.82
N PRO A 150 7.67 -13.01 -0.35
CA PRO A 150 6.53 -13.18 -1.25
C PRO A 150 6.29 -11.90 -2.06
N LYS A 151 5.96 -12.03 -3.33
CA LYS A 151 5.62 -10.88 -4.15
C LYS A 151 4.43 -10.16 -3.51
N ARG A 152 4.49 -8.83 -3.50
CA ARG A 152 3.39 -8.03 -2.97
C ARG A 152 2.13 -8.29 -3.80
N LYS A 153 1.02 -8.53 -3.11
CA LYS A 153 -0.30 -8.63 -3.76
C LYS A 153 -0.56 -7.33 -4.52
N PRO A 154 -0.97 -7.39 -5.80
CA PRO A 154 -1.28 -6.19 -6.56
C PRO A 154 -2.38 -5.37 -5.89
N SER A 155 -2.31 -4.04 -6.00
CA SER A 155 -3.30 -3.14 -5.38
C SER A 155 -4.71 -3.30 -5.93
N TRP A 156 -4.85 -3.83 -7.14
CA TRP A 156 -6.14 -4.11 -7.75
C TRP A 156 -6.85 -5.36 -7.21
N ALA A 157 -6.13 -6.24 -6.48
CA ALA A 157 -6.66 -7.53 -6.06
C ALA A 157 -7.48 -7.44 -4.78
N ASN A 158 -8.78 -7.71 -4.85
CA ASN A 158 -9.67 -7.90 -3.72
C ASN A 158 -9.93 -9.41 -3.54
N ILE A 159 -9.32 -10.01 -2.52
CA ILE A 159 -9.23 -11.47 -2.34
C ILE A 159 -10.29 -11.94 -1.37
N SER A 160 -11.01 -13.03 -1.70
CA SER A 160 -11.96 -13.66 -0.81
C SER A 160 -11.30 -14.20 0.47
N PRO A 161 -12.02 -14.26 1.62
CA PRO A 161 -11.48 -14.79 2.87
C PRO A 161 -10.92 -16.22 2.78
N ASP A 162 -11.51 -17.08 1.94
CA ASP A 162 -11.03 -18.43 1.67
C ASP A 162 -9.89 -18.50 0.64
N GLU A 163 -9.44 -17.34 0.13
CA GLU A 163 -8.38 -17.16 -0.86
C GLU A 163 -8.58 -17.89 -2.21
N LYS A 164 -9.80 -18.30 -2.55
CA LYS A 164 -10.06 -19.01 -3.81
C LYS A 164 -10.37 -18.09 -4.98
N ILE A 165 -10.98 -16.94 -4.70
CA ILE A 165 -11.44 -15.99 -5.71
C ILE A 165 -10.78 -14.63 -5.48
N VAL A 166 -10.39 -14.00 -6.58
CA VAL A 166 -9.90 -12.62 -6.58
C VAL A 166 -10.77 -11.80 -7.52
N VAL A 167 -11.33 -10.72 -6.97
CA VAL A 167 -12.22 -9.80 -7.68
C VAL A 167 -11.47 -8.52 -8.01
N PHE A 168 -11.73 -7.95 -9.17
CA PHE A 168 -11.14 -6.69 -9.64
C PHE A 168 -12.04 -6.01 -10.66
N GLY A 169 -11.80 -4.73 -10.90
CA GLY A 169 -12.46 -3.95 -11.93
C GLY A 169 -11.72 -4.02 -13.26
N ARG A 170 -12.46 -4.10 -14.37
CA ARG A 170 -11.93 -4.00 -15.72
C ARG A 170 -13.04 -3.57 -16.67
N ASN A 171 -12.76 -2.69 -17.59
CA ASN A 171 -13.72 -2.20 -18.58
C ASN A 171 -15.06 -1.78 -17.94
N TYR A 172 -14.97 -1.02 -16.83
CA TYR A 172 -16.08 -0.52 -15.99
C TYR A 172 -16.88 -1.60 -15.26
N ASN A 173 -16.57 -2.86 -15.45
CA ASN A 173 -17.28 -4.00 -14.89
C ASN A 173 -16.47 -4.71 -13.82
N LEU A 174 -17.18 -5.56 -13.08
CA LEU A 174 -16.63 -6.44 -12.07
C LEU A 174 -16.22 -7.76 -12.73
N PHE A 175 -14.97 -8.17 -12.49
CA PHE A 175 -14.39 -9.41 -12.96
C PHE A 175 -13.86 -10.22 -11.79
N TYR A 176 -13.68 -11.52 -12.01
CA TYR A 176 -12.97 -12.39 -11.10
C TYR A 176 -12.02 -13.34 -11.83
N MET A 177 -11.08 -13.86 -11.06
CA MET A 177 -10.23 -14.99 -11.41
C MET A 177 -10.07 -15.91 -10.20
N ASP A 178 -9.74 -17.18 -10.46
CA ASP A 178 -9.38 -18.13 -9.43
C ASP A 178 -7.94 -17.92 -8.91
N LYS A 179 -7.60 -18.69 -7.86
CA LYS A 179 -6.27 -18.62 -7.24
C LYS A 179 -5.13 -18.99 -8.19
N GLU A 180 -5.34 -19.92 -9.11
CA GLU A 180 -4.31 -20.34 -10.07
C GLU A 180 -3.98 -19.20 -11.03
N ASN A 181 -4.99 -18.59 -11.64
CA ASN A 181 -4.83 -17.45 -12.53
C ASN A 181 -4.27 -16.22 -11.80
N PHE A 182 -4.66 -16.02 -10.54
CA PHE A 182 -4.08 -14.97 -9.70
C PHE A 182 -2.58 -15.17 -9.46
N ASN A 183 -2.14 -16.40 -9.20
CA ASN A 183 -0.72 -16.69 -9.05
C ASN A 183 0.06 -16.40 -10.34
N LYS A 184 -0.50 -16.70 -11.52
CA LYS A 184 0.08 -16.29 -12.81
C LYS A 184 0.18 -14.77 -12.89
N ALA A 185 -0.89 -14.04 -12.56
CA ALA A 185 -0.92 -12.57 -12.58
C ALA A 185 0.11 -11.92 -11.64
N ILE A 186 0.38 -12.51 -10.46
CA ILE A 186 1.44 -12.05 -9.56
C ILE A 186 2.83 -12.21 -10.21
N LEU A 187 3.03 -13.26 -10.99
CA LEU A 187 4.30 -13.52 -11.66
C LEU A 187 4.49 -12.62 -12.89
N ASN A 188 3.48 -12.55 -13.73
CA ASN A 188 3.43 -11.71 -14.91
C ASN A 188 2.00 -11.24 -15.14
N ASP A 189 1.73 -9.94 -14.94
CA ASP A 189 0.40 -9.36 -15.06
C ASP A 189 -0.16 -9.39 -16.50
N GLU A 190 0.73 -9.50 -17.49
CA GLU A 190 0.41 -9.53 -18.92
C GLU A 190 0.44 -10.97 -19.51
N ASP A 191 0.46 -12.01 -18.67
CA ASP A 191 0.43 -13.39 -19.14
C ASP A 191 -0.87 -13.69 -19.88
N SER A 192 -0.78 -14.02 -21.16
CA SER A 192 -1.91 -14.29 -22.04
C SER A 192 -2.69 -15.57 -21.69
N THR A 193 -2.15 -16.42 -20.81
CA THR A 193 -2.82 -17.66 -20.33
C THR A 193 -3.73 -17.42 -19.14
N ILE A 194 -3.77 -16.19 -18.61
CA ILE A 194 -4.65 -15.83 -17.49
C ILE A 194 -6.10 -15.81 -17.98
N VAL A 195 -6.94 -16.57 -17.30
CA VAL A 195 -8.38 -16.60 -17.57
C VAL A 195 -9.10 -15.70 -16.57
N GLU A 196 -9.90 -14.79 -17.10
CA GLU A 196 -10.73 -13.85 -16.33
C GLU A 196 -12.20 -14.00 -16.73
N HIS A 197 -13.08 -13.86 -15.77
CA HIS A 197 -14.52 -13.99 -15.97
C HIS A 197 -15.24 -12.71 -15.56
N ALA A 198 -16.12 -12.19 -16.41
CA ALA A 198 -16.97 -11.06 -16.09
C ALA A 198 -18.11 -11.48 -15.19
N ILE A 199 -18.31 -10.80 -14.06
CA ILE A 199 -19.47 -10.93 -13.20
C ILE A 199 -20.59 -10.01 -13.72
N THR A 200 -20.24 -8.77 -14.11
CA THR A 200 -21.17 -7.75 -14.59
C THR A 200 -20.89 -7.34 -16.03
N LYS A 201 -21.90 -6.78 -16.70
CA LYS A 201 -21.81 -6.37 -18.14
C LYS A 201 -22.42 -5.00 -18.40
N ASP A 202 -22.94 -4.33 -17.36
CA ASP A 202 -23.70 -3.09 -17.45
C ASP A 202 -22.90 -1.85 -17.08
N GLY A 203 -21.60 -2.02 -16.80
CA GLY A 203 -20.68 -0.94 -16.52
C GLY A 203 -20.31 -0.16 -17.78
N ILE A 204 -20.32 1.18 -17.67
CA ILE A 204 -19.87 2.13 -18.68
C ILE A 204 -19.07 3.24 -18.01
N GLN A 205 -18.38 4.07 -18.78
CA GLN A 205 -17.68 5.23 -18.24
C GLN A 205 -18.62 6.09 -17.40
N ASN A 206 -18.18 6.51 -16.24
CA ASN A 206 -18.95 7.24 -15.22
C ASN A 206 -20.14 6.48 -14.60
N TYR A 207 -20.24 5.17 -14.84
CA TYR A 207 -21.19 4.28 -14.18
C TYR A 207 -20.53 2.91 -14.01
N SER A 208 -19.59 2.83 -13.08
CA SER A 208 -18.66 1.71 -13.01
C SER A 208 -18.73 0.94 -11.69
N TRP A 209 -18.29 -0.30 -11.73
CA TRP A 209 -18.16 -1.22 -10.59
C TRP A 209 -16.81 -1.11 -9.88
N HIS A 210 -15.92 -0.29 -10.38
CA HIS A 210 -14.64 0.04 -9.74
C HIS A 210 -14.57 1.53 -9.44
N SER A 211 -13.66 1.93 -8.57
CA SER A 211 -13.54 3.32 -8.16
C SER A 211 -13.16 4.22 -9.34
N GLU A 212 -14.03 5.16 -9.65
CA GLU A 212 -13.77 6.35 -10.47
C GLU A 212 -14.04 7.57 -9.61
N SER A 213 -13.01 8.32 -9.27
CA SER A 213 -13.18 9.47 -8.37
C SER A 213 -13.85 10.64 -9.10
N ALA A 214 -14.96 11.14 -8.55
CA ALA A 214 -15.58 12.39 -8.98
C ALA A 214 -15.28 13.57 -8.04
N TYR A 215 -14.35 13.42 -7.11
CA TYR A 215 -14.06 14.43 -6.10
C TYR A 215 -12.79 15.25 -6.34
N GLY A 216 -12.20 15.19 -7.53
CA GLY A 216 -11.04 16.02 -7.90
C GLY A 216 -9.81 15.79 -6.98
N GLY A 217 -8.65 16.10 -7.48
CA GLY A 217 -7.42 15.99 -6.69
C GLY A 217 -6.60 14.73 -7.02
N GLY A 218 -6.13 14.65 -8.27
CA GLY A 218 -5.26 13.59 -8.74
C GLY A 218 -5.97 12.37 -9.32
N GLY A 219 -7.25 12.49 -9.64
CA GLY A 219 -8.02 11.50 -10.39
C GLY A 219 -7.56 11.42 -11.86
N GLU A 220 -7.83 10.28 -12.49
CA GLU A 220 -7.63 10.13 -13.93
C GLU A 220 -8.57 11.08 -14.69
N THR A 221 -8.08 11.69 -15.79
CA THR A 221 -8.93 12.46 -16.69
C THR A 221 -9.91 11.54 -17.41
N ASN A 222 -10.99 12.10 -17.97
CA ASN A 222 -11.95 11.31 -18.77
C ASN A 222 -11.24 10.52 -19.91
N VAL A 223 -10.19 11.09 -20.47
CA VAL A 223 -9.36 10.45 -21.50
C VAL A 223 -8.52 9.31 -20.92
N ASP A 224 -7.93 9.51 -19.74
CA ASP A 224 -7.12 8.48 -19.08
C ASP A 224 -7.97 7.30 -18.60
N ILE A 225 -9.17 7.57 -18.10
CA ILE A 225 -10.16 6.53 -17.73
C ILE A 225 -10.44 5.63 -18.94
N GLU A 226 -10.76 6.22 -20.08
CA GLU A 226 -11.03 5.47 -21.31
C GLU A 226 -9.79 4.71 -21.81
N LYS A 227 -8.63 5.36 -21.83
CA LYS A 227 -7.36 4.74 -22.23
C LYS A 227 -6.96 3.56 -21.34
N ASN A 228 -7.23 3.65 -20.04
CA ASN A 228 -6.85 2.67 -19.04
C ASN A 228 -7.97 1.68 -18.69
N LYS A 229 -9.12 1.70 -19.36
CA LYS A 229 -10.30 0.87 -19.04
C LYS A 229 -10.01 -0.64 -19.01
N ASN A 230 -9.09 -1.08 -19.86
CA ASN A 230 -8.71 -2.50 -19.97
C ASN A 230 -7.68 -2.95 -18.92
N LYS A 231 -7.12 -2.05 -18.11
CA LYS A 231 -6.24 -2.42 -17.00
C LYS A 231 -7.07 -2.92 -15.82
N ARG A 232 -6.50 -3.86 -15.04
CA ARG A 232 -7.11 -4.26 -13.77
C ARG A 232 -7.08 -3.09 -12.81
N LYS A 233 -8.24 -2.79 -12.22
CA LYS A 233 -8.43 -1.69 -11.27
C LYS A 233 -8.91 -2.20 -9.91
N PRO A 234 -8.58 -1.51 -8.81
CA PRO A 234 -9.05 -1.91 -7.49
C PRO A 234 -10.57 -1.80 -7.38
N VAL A 235 -11.13 -2.74 -6.64
CA VAL A 235 -12.54 -2.78 -6.25
C VAL A 235 -12.60 -2.71 -4.74
N TYR A 236 -13.31 -1.73 -4.21
CA TYR A 236 -13.50 -1.56 -2.77
C TYR A 236 -14.80 -2.24 -2.35
N GLY A 237 -14.70 -3.54 -2.05
CA GLY A 237 -15.81 -4.35 -1.59
C GLY A 237 -15.47 -5.09 -0.30
N LEU A 238 -16.49 -5.38 0.49
CA LEU A 238 -16.42 -6.13 1.73
C LEU A 238 -16.97 -7.54 1.53
N TRP A 239 -16.16 -8.53 1.77
CA TRP A 239 -16.54 -9.92 1.73
C TRP A 239 -17.31 -10.35 2.98
N SER A 240 -18.28 -11.23 2.80
CA SER A 240 -18.80 -12.04 3.91
C SER A 240 -17.72 -13.05 4.37
N GLU A 241 -17.71 -13.40 5.66
CA GLU A 241 -16.74 -14.34 6.23
C GLU A 241 -16.72 -15.71 5.51
N ASN A 242 -17.87 -16.15 5.04
CA ASN A 242 -18.03 -17.41 4.29
C ASN A 242 -17.66 -17.30 2.80
N SER A 243 -17.15 -16.17 2.33
CA SER A 243 -16.76 -15.90 0.94
C SER A 243 -17.89 -16.00 -0.10
N LYS A 244 -19.16 -16.05 0.32
CA LYS A 244 -20.30 -16.22 -0.60
C LYS A 244 -20.86 -14.92 -1.14
N HIS A 245 -20.66 -13.81 -0.45
CA HIS A 245 -21.20 -12.51 -0.84
C HIS A 245 -20.11 -11.43 -0.80
N LEU A 246 -20.22 -10.50 -1.73
CA LEU A 246 -19.39 -9.30 -1.78
C LEU A 246 -20.30 -8.07 -1.80
N ALA A 247 -20.22 -7.25 -0.75
CA ALA A 247 -20.86 -5.94 -0.73
C ALA A 247 -19.94 -4.94 -1.42
N ILE A 248 -20.43 -4.24 -2.43
CA ILE A 248 -19.66 -3.31 -3.25
C ILE A 248 -20.48 -2.08 -3.60
N THR A 249 -19.83 -0.96 -3.75
CA THR A 249 -20.47 0.28 -4.24
C THR A 249 -20.25 0.43 -5.73
N LYS A 250 -21.34 0.57 -6.49
CA LYS A 250 -21.34 0.98 -7.89
C LYS A 250 -21.53 2.49 -7.95
N VAL A 251 -20.65 3.20 -8.62
CA VAL A 251 -20.62 4.67 -8.65
C VAL A 251 -21.27 5.18 -9.92
N ASP A 252 -22.25 6.12 -9.79
CA ASP A 252 -22.89 6.82 -10.90
C ASP A 252 -22.52 8.30 -10.92
N ASN A 253 -21.62 8.65 -11.82
CA ASN A 253 -21.18 10.03 -12.05
C ASN A 253 -21.73 10.61 -13.36
N ARG A 254 -22.66 9.94 -14.04
CA ARG A 254 -23.13 10.34 -15.39
C ARG A 254 -23.72 11.75 -15.43
N LYS A 255 -24.36 12.15 -14.34
CA LYS A 255 -24.98 13.50 -14.23
C LYS A 255 -24.04 14.56 -13.68
N VAL A 256 -22.90 14.16 -13.09
CA VAL A 256 -21.90 15.12 -12.59
C VAL A 256 -21.28 15.86 -13.76
N LYS A 257 -21.15 17.18 -13.66
CA LYS A 257 -20.57 17.99 -14.71
C LYS A 257 -19.05 17.83 -14.78
N ASP A 258 -18.50 18.13 -15.94
CA ASP A 258 -17.07 18.13 -16.16
C ASP A 258 -16.43 19.44 -15.68
N LEU A 259 -15.34 19.33 -14.97
CA LEU A 259 -14.38 20.41 -14.76
C LEU A 259 -13.37 20.39 -15.90
N TRP A 260 -13.09 21.56 -16.44
CA TRP A 260 -12.16 21.74 -17.56
C TRP A 260 -10.91 22.41 -17.05
N VAL A 261 -9.77 21.80 -17.31
CA VAL A 261 -8.46 22.34 -16.93
C VAL A 261 -7.55 22.37 -18.16
N LEU A 262 -6.95 23.53 -18.38
CA LEU A 262 -5.94 23.67 -19.41
C LEU A 262 -4.58 23.29 -18.86
N ASN A 263 -4.00 22.19 -19.35
CA ASN A 263 -2.61 21.82 -19.11
C ASN A 263 -1.71 22.62 -20.06
N SER A 264 -1.28 23.80 -19.60
CA SER A 264 -0.49 24.74 -20.41
C SER A 264 0.96 24.32 -20.65
N ILE A 265 1.45 23.36 -19.87
CA ILE A 265 2.84 22.84 -19.95
C ILE A 265 2.93 21.52 -20.72
N ALA A 266 1.82 20.98 -21.23
CA ALA A 266 1.84 19.76 -22.01
C ALA A 266 2.62 19.96 -23.33
N GLU A 267 3.42 18.97 -23.69
CA GLU A 267 4.17 18.94 -24.95
C GLU A 267 3.55 17.97 -25.94
N PRO A 268 3.56 18.26 -27.24
CA PRO A 268 4.11 19.46 -27.92
C PRO A 268 3.18 20.68 -27.92
N ARG A 269 1.99 20.60 -27.34
CA ARG A 269 1.01 21.69 -27.25
C ARG A 269 0.17 21.57 -25.98
N PRO A 270 -0.38 22.68 -25.46
CA PRO A 270 -1.37 22.65 -24.38
C PRO A 270 -2.53 21.70 -24.70
N THR A 271 -2.99 20.97 -23.69
CA THR A 271 -4.12 20.03 -23.80
C THR A 271 -5.25 20.47 -22.85
N LEU A 272 -6.48 20.22 -23.29
CA LEU A 272 -7.65 20.37 -22.43
C LEU A 272 -7.89 19.04 -21.72
N GLU A 273 -7.86 19.07 -20.39
CA GLU A 273 -8.16 17.94 -19.53
C GLU A 273 -9.55 18.11 -18.93
N THR A 274 -10.33 17.06 -18.90
CA THR A 274 -11.67 17.06 -18.32
C THR A 274 -11.82 15.89 -17.36
N TYR A 275 -12.53 16.12 -16.25
CA TYR A 275 -12.90 15.10 -15.27
C TYR A 275 -14.21 15.43 -14.60
N LYS A 276 -14.94 14.43 -14.15
CA LYS A 276 -16.14 14.62 -13.35
C LYS A 276 -15.77 15.33 -12.05
N TYR A 277 -16.42 16.44 -11.77
CA TYR A 277 -16.16 17.21 -10.56
C TYR A 277 -17.43 17.88 -10.05
N TRP A 278 -17.87 17.45 -8.89
CA TRP A 278 -19.03 18.05 -8.25
C TRP A 278 -18.61 19.28 -7.46
N MET A 279 -19.16 20.46 -7.83
CA MET A 279 -18.89 21.72 -7.17
C MET A 279 -19.91 22.03 -6.07
N PRO A 280 -19.53 22.76 -5.01
CA PRO A 280 -20.47 23.22 -4.00
C PRO A 280 -21.65 23.98 -4.62
N GLY A 281 -22.89 23.61 -4.22
CA GLY A 281 -24.14 24.22 -4.73
C GLY A 281 -24.67 23.55 -6.00
N GLU A 282 -23.98 22.64 -6.63
CA GLU A 282 -24.53 21.87 -7.74
C GLU A 282 -25.51 20.80 -7.25
N LYS A 283 -26.61 20.64 -7.98
CA LYS A 283 -27.70 19.71 -7.63
C LYS A 283 -27.33 18.24 -7.89
N GLU A 284 -26.58 17.99 -8.96
CA GLU A 284 -26.26 16.65 -9.44
C GLU A 284 -24.94 16.17 -8.81
N ALA A 285 -25.05 15.47 -7.69
CA ALA A 285 -23.91 14.86 -6.98
C ALA A 285 -23.59 13.46 -7.52
N PRO A 286 -22.39 12.93 -7.25
CA PRO A 286 -22.11 11.49 -7.40
C PRO A 286 -23.10 10.67 -6.62
N MET A 287 -23.56 9.55 -7.20
CA MET A 287 -24.47 8.62 -6.56
C MET A 287 -23.82 7.27 -6.36
N ASP A 288 -23.86 6.80 -5.14
CA ASP A 288 -23.34 5.49 -4.76
C ASP A 288 -24.49 4.49 -4.58
N HIS A 289 -24.45 3.40 -5.34
CA HIS A 289 -25.38 2.31 -5.24
C HIS A 289 -24.73 1.14 -4.53
N LEU A 290 -25.18 0.82 -3.31
CA LEU A 290 -24.72 -0.38 -2.60
C LEU A 290 -25.34 -1.62 -3.26
N MET A 291 -24.47 -2.51 -3.69
CA MET A 291 -24.82 -3.76 -4.37
C MET A 291 -24.30 -4.95 -3.55
N ILE A 292 -25.08 -6.02 -3.53
CA ILE A 292 -24.65 -7.31 -2.97
C ILE A 292 -24.50 -8.29 -4.12
N VAL A 293 -23.29 -8.77 -4.32
CA VAL A 293 -22.97 -9.76 -5.35
C VAL A 293 -22.96 -11.15 -4.71
N ASP A 294 -23.77 -12.05 -5.24
CA ASP A 294 -23.72 -13.49 -4.91
C ASP A 294 -22.58 -14.14 -5.70
N MET A 295 -21.53 -14.54 -4.99
CA MET A 295 -20.34 -15.12 -5.60
C MET A 295 -20.48 -16.62 -5.91
N ALA A 296 -21.55 -17.28 -5.46
CA ALA A 296 -21.86 -18.64 -5.86
C ALA A 296 -22.64 -18.68 -7.18
N ALA A 297 -23.56 -17.72 -7.37
CA ALA A 297 -24.35 -17.57 -8.60
C ALA A 297 -23.73 -16.61 -9.60
N PHE A 298 -22.72 -15.82 -9.23
CA PHE A 298 -22.13 -14.69 -9.98
C PHE A 298 -23.21 -13.73 -10.50
N SER A 299 -24.14 -13.35 -9.59
CA SER A 299 -25.28 -12.46 -9.85
C SER A 299 -25.34 -11.32 -8.83
N TYR A 300 -26.07 -10.23 -9.15
CA TYR A 300 -26.19 -9.02 -8.33
C TYR A 300 -27.58 -8.41 -8.42
#